data_7b80dc24023c490faaa863c53a729f77
#
_entry.id   7b80dc24023c490faaa863c53a729f77
#
_cell.length_a   1.000
_cell.length_b   1.000
_cell.length_c   1.000
_cell.angle_alpha   90.00
_cell.angle_beta   90.00
_cell.angle_gamma   90.00
#
_symmetry.space_group_name_H-M   'P 1'
#
loop_
_entity.id
_entity.type
_entity.pdbx_description
1 polymer ?
#
loop_
_entity_poly.entity_id
_entity_poly.type
_entity_poly.pdbx_seq_one_letter_code
_entity_poly.pdbx_strand_id
1 'polypeptide(L)'
;IARRSGNPVLVDPDAADSVERPEVQEEDSVSGEVDQMNEIALQIEGALESSIDSGEVIVERTPFWLEVVFNSSLLFESGSALLEASGELVLQSLGQELIGLPNAVTVEGFTDNIPISSTLFPSNWELSSSRASAVVRLFERRGVESARLSSVGFGETRPISINSSEQGRARNRRVVVVIMAELEDQVAGQSGSLRLIELLRQGQDSN
;
A
#
# COMPACT_ATOMS: atom_id res chain seq x y z
N ILE A 1 -37.38 43.32 -57.63
CA ILE A 1 -37.95 43.96 -56.42
C ILE A 1 -38.80 42.94 -55.73
N ALA A 2 -38.30 42.24 -54.72
CA ALA A 2 -39.11 41.43 -53.82
C ALA A 2 -38.49 41.51 -52.44
N ARG A 3 -39.20 42.14 -51.52
CA ARG A 3 -38.91 42.18 -50.09
C ARG A 3 -39.26 40.84 -49.49
N ARG A 4 -38.30 40.18 -48.84
CA ARG A 4 -38.57 39.08 -47.91
C ARG A 4 -38.66 39.63 -46.49
N SER A 5 -39.92 39.50 -45.97
CA SER A 5 -40.24 39.72 -44.56
C SER A 5 -39.59 38.64 -43.72
N GLY A 6 -38.72 39.01 -42.81
CA GLY A 6 -38.17 38.13 -41.78
C GLY A 6 -39.08 38.19 -40.58
N ASN A 7 -39.63 37.05 -40.17
CA ASN A 7 -40.35 36.86 -38.92
C ASN A 7 -39.34 36.84 -37.77
N PRO A 8 -39.54 37.59 -36.69
CA PRO A 8 -38.71 37.46 -35.51
C PRO A 8 -39.11 36.19 -34.77
N VAL A 9 -38.17 35.28 -34.54
CA VAL A 9 -38.29 34.16 -33.64
C VAL A 9 -38.32 34.70 -32.21
N LEU A 10 -39.51 34.60 -31.57
CA LEU A 10 -39.64 34.80 -30.14
C LEU A 10 -38.88 33.68 -29.43
N VAL A 11 -37.75 34.02 -28.81
CA VAL A 11 -37.05 33.13 -27.85
C VAL A 11 -37.76 33.28 -26.53
N ASP A 12 -38.36 32.18 -26.07
CA ASP A 12 -39.01 32.06 -24.76
C ASP A 12 -37.96 32.12 -23.67
N PRO A 13 -37.97 33.13 -22.74
CA PRO A 13 -36.93 33.27 -21.74
C PRO A 13 -37.08 32.28 -20.55
N ASP A 14 -38.09 31.37 -20.58
CA ASP A 14 -38.40 30.48 -19.47
C ASP A 14 -38.02 28.99 -19.74
N ALA A 15 -37.32 28.69 -20.83
CA ALA A 15 -36.67 27.43 -21.01
C ALA A 15 -35.30 27.45 -20.27
N ALA A 16 -35.34 27.65 -18.96
CA ALA A 16 -34.23 27.28 -18.08
C ALA A 16 -34.15 25.76 -18.06
N ASP A 17 -33.33 25.27 -19.01
CA ASP A 17 -32.89 23.90 -19.09
C ASP A 17 -32.34 23.48 -17.71
N SER A 18 -33.14 22.69 -16.98
CA SER A 18 -32.70 21.98 -15.80
C SER A 18 -31.70 20.91 -16.23
N VAL A 19 -30.47 21.32 -16.46
CA VAL A 19 -29.33 20.39 -16.50
C VAL A 19 -29.22 19.85 -15.07
N GLU A 20 -29.89 18.72 -14.81
CA GLU A 20 -29.58 17.87 -13.68
C GLU A 20 -28.09 17.52 -13.79
N ARG A 21 -27.29 18.24 -12.99
CA ARG A 21 -25.93 17.77 -12.73
C ARG A 21 -26.08 16.37 -12.10
N PRO A 22 -25.40 15.35 -12.61
CA PRO A 22 -25.34 14.08 -11.91
C PRO A 22 -24.74 14.39 -10.54
N GLU A 23 -25.55 14.26 -9.49
CA GLU A 23 -25.10 14.33 -8.11
C GLU A 23 -24.02 13.26 -7.92
N VAL A 24 -22.91 13.73 -7.44
CA VAL A 24 -21.63 13.05 -7.25
C VAL A 24 -21.87 11.86 -6.29
N GLN A 25 -21.90 10.65 -6.81
CA GLN A 25 -21.82 9.39 -6.04
C GLN A 25 -20.37 9.10 -5.59
N GLU A 26 -19.45 10.04 -5.77
CA GLU A 26 -18.03 9.86 -5.46
C GLU A 26 -17.72 9.97 -3.96
N GLU A 27 -18.51 10.71 -3.18
CA GLU A 27 -18.28 10.85 -1.74
C GLU A 27 -18.68 9.60 -0.95
N ASP A 28 -19.70 8.86 -1.37
CA ASP A 28 -20.17 7.66 -0.69
C ASP A 28 -19.22 6.46 -0.92
N SER A 29 -18.56 6.38 -2.07
CA SER A 29 -17.61 5.29 -2.36
C SER A 29 -16.31 5.42 -1.58
N VAL A 30 -15.76 6.64 -1.46
CA VAL A 30 -14.51 6.89 -0.69
C VAL A 30 -14.73 6.65 0.80
N SER A 31 -15.89 6.99 1.34
CA SER A 31 -16.20 6.73 2.75
C SER A 31 -16.27 5.22 3.05
N GLY A 32 -16.85 4.42 2.15
CA GLY A 32 -16.91 2.97 2.29
C GLY A 32 -15.53 2.29 2.27
N GLU A 33 -14.63 2.75 1.40
CA GLU A 33 -13.25 2.23 1.32
C GLU A 33 -12.44 2.54 2.58
N VAL A 34 -12.59 3.75 3.13
CA VAL A 34 -11.93 4.15 4.39
C VAL A 34 -12.44 3.32 5.56
N ASP A 35 -13.75 3.05 5.64
CA ASP A 35 -14.33 2.22 6.68
C ASP A 35 -13.84 0.77 6.58
N GLN A 36 -13.77 0.20 5.38
CA GLN A 36 -13.22 -1.14 5.13
C GLN A 36 -11.75 -1.23 5.54
N MET A 37 -10.91 -0.26 5.18
CA MET A 37 -9.50 -0.24 5.60
C MET A 37 -9.34 -0.13 7.11
N ASN A 38 -10.23 0.58 7.79
CA ASN A 38 -10.24 0.64 9.26
C ASN A 38 -10.60 -0.72 9.88
N GLU A 39 -11.57 -1.45 9.34
CA GLU A 39 -11.92 -2.80 9.81
C GLU A 39 -10.75 -3.77 9.62
N ILE A 40 -10.11 -3.77 8.46
CA ILE A 40 -8.92 -4.59 8.18
C ILE A 40 -7.80 -4.26 9.18
N ALA A 41 -7.58 -2.96 9.45
CA ALA A 41 -6.57 -2.54 10.41
C ALA A 41 -6.84 -3.06 11.81
N LEU A 42 -8.09 -3.00 12.28
CA LEU A 42 -8.49 -3.52 13.60
C LEU A 42 -8.29 -5.04 13.70
N GLN A 43 -8.62 -5.79 12.65
CA GLN A 43 -8.39 -7.24 12.61
C GLN A 43 -6.90 -7.57 12.69
N ILE A 44 -6.07 -6.90 11.89
CA ILE A 44 -4.61 -7.11 11.87
C ILE A 44 -3.98 -6.71 13.20
N GLU A 45 -4.38 -5.57 13.79
CA GLU A 45 -3.89 -5.14 15.10
C GLU A 45 -4.25 -6.14 16.19
N GLY A 46 -5.48 -6.68 16.20
CA GLY A 46 -5.90 -7.72 17.12
C GLY A 46 -5.06 -9.01 16.97
N ALA A 47 -4.78 -9.43 15.73
CA ALA A 47 -3.96 -10.61 15.45
C ALA A 47 -2.48 -10.44 15.83
N LEU A 48 -1.98 -9.19 15.87
CA LEU A 48 -0.58 -8.84 16.14
C LEU A 48 -0.37 -8.11 17.47
N GLU A 49 -1.40 -8.03 18.33
CA GLU A 49 -1.40 -7.25 19.58
C GLU A 49 -0.13 -7.44 20.41
N SER A 50 0.26 -8.68 20.68
CA SER A 50 1.46 -9.00 21.47
C SER A 50 2.76 -8.46 20.85
N SER A 51 2.89 -8.49 19.54
CA SER A 51 4.08 -8.00 18.82
C SER A 51 4.08 -6.47 18.69
N ILE A 52 2.90 -5.86 18.67
CA ILE A 52 2.73 -4.40 18.72
C ILE A 52 3.10 -3.88 20.10
N ASP A 53 2.60 -4.52 21.17
CA ASP A 53 2.88 -4.17 22.56
C ASP A 53 4.38 -4.28 22.90
N SER A 54 5.08 -5.26 22.32
CA SER A 54 6.53 -5.41 22.48
C SER A 54 7.33 -4.40 21.65
N GLY A 55 6.71 -3.67 20.72
CA GLY A 55 7.34 -2.73 19.81
C GLY A 55 8.11 -3.39 18.67
N GLU A 56 7.91 -4.68 18.41
CA GLU A 56 8.51 -5.44 17.31
C GLU A 56 7.80 -5.18 15.97
N VAL A 57 6.50 -4.85 16.05
CA VAL A 57 5.62 -4.53 14.91
C VAL A 57 4.97 -3.17 15.13
N ILE A 58 4.86 -2.40 14.07
CA ILE A 58 4.14 -1.12 14.03
C ILE A 58 3.10 -1.22 12.91
N VAL A 59 1.88 -0.76 13.17
CA VAL A 59 0.82 -0.65 12.18
C VAL A 59 0.54 0.82 11.93
N GLU A 60 0.76 1.25 10.68
CA GLU A 60 0.50 2.64 10.24
C GLU A 60 -0.69 2.64 9.28
N ARG A 61 -1.67 3.51 9.53
CA ARG A 61 -2.91 3.58 8.75
C ARG A 61 -2.93 4.83 7.89
N THR A 62 -3.34 4.66 6.64
CA THR A 62 -3.73 5.76 5.75
C THR A 62 -5.12 5.48 5.18
N PRO A 63 -5.78 6.45 4.54
CA PRO A 63 -7.07 6.20 3.89
C PRO A 63 -7.02 5.15 2.78
N PHE A 64 -5.86 4.94 2.16
CA PHE A 64 -5.73 4.14 0.93
C PHE A 64 -4.86 2.90 1.07
N TRP A 65 -4.12 2.76 2.18
CA TRP A 65 -3.31 1.58 2.46
C TRP A 65 -3.01 1.45 3.95
N LEU A 66 -2.69 0.25 4.35
CA LEU A 66 -2.21 -0.11 5.68
C LEU A 66 -0.76 -0.59 5.55
N GLU A 67 0.13 -0.08 6.39
CA GLU A 67 1.51 -0.54 6.48
C GLU A 67 1.73 -1.30 7.78
N VAL A 68 2.19 -2.55 7.68
CA VAL A 68 2.62 -3.36 8.82
C VAL A 68 4.14 -3.45 8.78
N VAL A 69 4.80 -2.73 9.68
CA VAL A 69 6.25 -2.58 9.72
C VAL A 69 6.85 -3.55 10.72
N PHE A 70 7.73 -4.42 10.25
CA PHE A 70 8.47 -5.38 11.06
C PHE A 70 9.93 -4.97 11.17
N ASN A 71 10.49 -5.02 12.38
CA ASN A 71 11.94 -4.92 12.52
C ASN A 71 12.59 -6.15 11.88
N SER A 72 13.60 -5.94 11.01
CA SER A 72 14.29 -7.05 10.34
C SER A 72 14.92 -8.05 11.29
N SER A 73 15.34 -7.63 12.49
CA SER A 73 15.96 -8.52 13.49
C SER A 73 14.97 -9.51 14.11
N LEU A 74 13.67 -9.22 14.07
CA LEU A 74 12.62 -10.18 14.43
C LEU A 74 12.53 -11.30 13.40
N LEU A 75 12.70 -10.95 12.13
CA LEU A 75 12.43 -11.84 11.00
C LEU A 75 13.65 -12.62 10.52
N PHE A 76 14.86 -12.06 10.65
CA PHE A 76 16.07 -12.60 10.03
C PHE A 76 17.31 -12.37 10.89
N GLU A 77 18.23 -13.32 10.83
CA GLU A 77 19.60 -13.08 11.30
C GLU A 77 20.32 -12.02 10.43
N SER A 78 21.40 -11.48 11.00
CA SER A 78 22.23 -10.49 10.30
C SER A 78 22.79 -11.09 9.00
N GLY A 79 22.62 -10.35 7.89
CA GLY A 79 23.10 -10.79 6.57
C GLY A 79 22.35 -12.00 5.99
N SER A 80 21.25 -12.42 6.57
CA SER A 80 20.43 -13.55 6.14
C SER A 80 19.08 -13.10 5.57
N ALA A 81 18.50 -13.92 4.70
CA ALA A 81 17.12 -13.85 4.25
C ALA A 81 16.34 -15.14 4.59
N LEU A 82 16.87 -15.97 5.51
CA LEU A 82 16.12 -17.09 6.08
C LEU A 82 15.29 -16.58 7.24
N LEU A 83 14.00 -16.90 7.23
CA LEU A 83 13.10 -16.50 8.31
C LEU A 83 13.44 -17.26 9.61
N GLU A 84 13.51 -16.50 10.69
CA GLU A 84 13.60 -17.03 12.04
C GLU A 84 12.25 -17.57 12.51
N ALA A 85 12.25 -18.59 13.35
CA ALA A 85 11.03 -19.24 13.82
C ALA A 85 10.05 -18.26 14.53
N SER A 86 10.58 -17.32 15.32
CA SER A 86 9.78 -16.27 15.96
C SER A 86 9.10 -15.35 14.97
N GLY A 87 9.87 -14.85 14.00
CA GLY A 87 9.36 -13.99 12.94
C GLY A 87 8.37 -14.70 12.02
N GLU A 88 8.62 -15.99 11.75
CA GLU A 88 7.70 -16.80 10.95
C GLU A 88 6.33 -16.92 11.63
N LEU A 89 6.26 -17.09 12.97
CA LEU A 89 5.00 -17.14 13.69
C LEU A 89 4.20 -15.84 13.59
N VAL A 90 4.85 -14.71 13.75
CA VAL A 90 4.19 -13.39 13.64
C VAL A 90 3.69 -13.15 12.22
N LEU A 91 4.50 -13.47 11.20
CA LEU A 91 4.09 -13.37 9.81
C LEU A 91 2.96 -14.35 9.44
N GLN A 92 2.88 -15.52 10.09
CA GLN A 92 1.77 -16.47 9.92
C GLN A 92 0.46 -15.89 10.43
N SER A 93 0.46 -15.20 11.58
CA SER A 93 -0.72 -14.51 12.09
C SER A 93 -1.22 -13.46 11.10
N LEU A 94 -0.33 -12.60 10.58
CA LEU A 94 -0.70 -11.66 9.52
C LEU A 94 -1.20 -12.37 8.26
N GLY A 95 -0.49 -13.42 7.82
CA GLY A 95 -0.87 -14.18 6.63
C GLY A 95 -2.26 -14.79 6.72
N GLN A 96 -2.69 -15.22 7.91
CA GLN A 96 -4.04 -15.75 8.15
C GLN A 96 -5.12 -14.69 7.90
N GLU A 97 -4.90 -13.46 8.36
CA GLU A 97 -5.83 -12.35 8.09
C GLU A 97 -5.88 -12.01 6.60
N LEU A 98 -4.73 -12.06 5.91
CA LEU A 98 -4.66 -11.74 4.47
C LEU A 98 -5.40 -12.73 3.56
N ILE A 99 -5.64 -13.98 3.99
CA ILE A 99 -6.31 -15.02 3.17
C ILE A 99 -7.73 -14.56 2.79
N GLY A 100 -8.47 -13.99 3.75
CA GLY A 100 -9.86 -13.60 3.56
C GLY A 100 -10.07 -12.26 2.85
N LEU A 101 -8.98 -11.52 2.57
CA LEU A 101 -9.05 -10.19 1.99
C LEU A 101 -8.81 -10.24 0.47
N PRO A 102 -9.49 -9.38 -0.33
CA PRO A 102 -9.24 -9.27 -1.77
C PRO A 102 -8.03 -8.37 -2.11
N ASN A 103 -7.56 -7.59 -1.16
CA ASN A 103 -6.59 -6.51 -1.31
C ASN A 103 -5.26 -6.97 -1.90
N ALA A 104 -4.65 -6.14 -2.75
CA ALA A 104 -3.28 -6.33 -3.21
C ALA A 104 -2.29 -6.10 -2.06
N VAL A 105 -1.25 -6.92 -1.99
CA VAL A 105 -0.24 -6.90 -0.93
C VAL A 105 1.14 -6.78 -1.54
N THR A 106 1.87 -5.74 -1.15
CA THR A 106 3.27 -5.56 -1.52
C THR A 106 4.16 -5.73 -0.29
N VAL A 107 5.17 -6.57 -0.39
CA VAL A 107 6.19 -6.72 0.64
C VAL A 107 7.43 -5.95 0.23
N GLU A 108 7.87 -5.03 1.08
CA GLU A 108 9.00 -4.14 0.84
C GLU A 108 10.13 -4.43 1.81
N GLY A 109 11.35 -4.62 1.28
CA GLY A 109 12.55 -4.85 2.08
C GLY A 109 13.46 -3.62 2.10
N PHE A 110 13.99 -3.28 3.28
CA PHE A 110 14.90 -2.15 3.49
C PHE A 110 16.09 -2.58 4.33
N THR A 111 17.24 -1.93 4.12
CA THR A 111 18.46 -2.10 4.91
C THR A 111 18.89 -0.77 5.54
N ASP A 112 19.84 -0.82 6.43
CA ASP A 112 20.66 0.36 6.76
C ASP A 112 21.72 0.61 5.68
N ASN A 113 22.56 1.62 5.89
CA ASN A 113 23.61 2.01 4.94
C ASN A 113 24.94 1.24 5.12
N ILE A 114 24.99 0.21 5.97
CA ILE A 114 26.19 -0.62 6.09
C ILE A 114 26.22 -1.56 4.88
N PRO A 115 27.26 -1.48 4.03
CA PRO A 115 27.35 -2.33 2.88
C PRO A 115 27.44 -3.80 3.26
N ILE A 116 26.66 -4.66 2.61
CA ILE A 116 26.86 -6.10 2.63
C ILE A 116 27.58 -6.52 1.35
N SER A 117 28.48 -7.48 1.47
CA SER A 117 29.08 -8.14 0.31
C SER A 117 29.38 -9.59 0.68
N SER A 118 28.57 -10.50 0.17
CA SER A 118 28.73 -11.93 0.37
C SER A 118 28.47 -12.67 -0.95
N THR A 119 28.76 -13.96 -0.97
CA THR A 119 28.47 -14.80 -2.16
C THR A 119 26.98 -14.84 -2.49
N LEU A 120 26.12 -14.76 -1.47
CA LEU A 120 24.66 -14.83 -1.66
C LEU A 120 24.06 -13.44 -1.95
N PHE A 121 24.62 -12.40 -1.35
CA PHE A 121 24.12 -11.03 -1.44
C PHE A 121 25.26 -10.08 -1.79
N PRO A 122 25.47 -9.80 -3.10
CA PRO A 122 26.49 -8.87 -3.56
C PRO A 122 26.32 -7.44 -3.01
N SER A 123 25.09 -7.02 -2.76
CA SER A 123 24.76 -5.70 -2.22
C SER A 123 23.48 -5.71 -1.34
N ASN A 124 23.17 -4.57 -0.76
CA ASN A 124 21.93 -4.35 0.00
C ASN A 124 20.65 -4.49 -0.87
N TRP A 125 20.77 -4.35 -2.18
CA TRP A 125 19.66 -4.57 -3.11
C TRP A 125 19.23 -6.03 -3.12
N GLU A 126 20.17 -6.97 -3.27
CA GLU A 126 19.88 -8.41 -3.30
C GLU A 126 19.39 -8.88 -1.93
N LEU A 127 19.99 -8.41 -0.84
CA LEU A 127 19.55 -8.77 0.51
C LEU A 127 18.12 -8.33 0.77
N SER A 128 17.78 -7.07 0.51
CA SER A 128 16.43 -6.53 0.75
C SER A 128 15.38 -7.21 -0.12
N SER A 129 15.66 -7.42 -1.40
CA SER A 129 14.77 -8.13 -2.33
C SER A 129 14.55 -9.58 -1.92
N SER A 130 15.60 -10.27 -1.48
CA SER A 130 15.51 -11.66 -1.02
C SER A 130 14.70 -11.81 0.26
N ARG A 131 14.80 -10.85 1.18
CA ARG A 131 14.00 -10.78 2.41
C ARG A 131 12.52 -10.57 2.10
N ALA A 132 12.19 -9.59 1.26
CA ALA A 132 10.82 -9.36 0.82
C ALA A 132 10.23 -10.60 0.16
N SER A 133 10.99 -11.24 -0.74
CA SER A 133 10.56 -12.47 -1.42
C SER A 133 10.41 -13.67 -0.45
N ALA A 134 11.18 -13.74 0.64
CA ALA A 134 11.01 -14.79 1.65
C ALA A 134 9.67 -14.67 2.39
N VAL A 135 9.23 -13.44 2.68
CA VAL A 135 7.93 -13.17 3.29
C VAL A 135 6.79 -13.47 2.31
N VAL A 136 6.90 -13.03 1.04
CA VAL A 136 5.90 -13.36 0.00
C VAL A 136 5.73 -14.87 -0.12
N ARG A 137 6.82 -15.64 -0.20
CA ARG A 137 6.75 -17.12 -0.25
C ARG A 137 6.09 -17.73 0.99
N LEU A 138 6.24 -17.10 2.16
CA LEU A 138 5.53 -17.56 3.36
C LEU A 138 4.03 -17.36 3.21
N PHE A 139 3.58 -16.17 2.79
CA PHE A 139 2.17 -15.87 2.57
C PHE A 139 1.54 -16.78 1.52
N GLU A 140 2.23 -17.00 0.39
CA GLU A 140 1.80 -17.91 -0.66
C GLU A 140 1.62 -19.34 -0.12
N ARG A 141 2.60 -19.87 0.64
CA ARG A 141 2.51 -21.20 1.27
C ARG A 141 1.37 -21.30 2.28
N ARG A 142 0.95 -20.18 2.89
CA ARG A 142 -0.18 -20.11 3.83
C ARG A 142 -1.53 -19.97 3.13
N GLY A 143 -1.58 -19.77 1.84
CA GLY A 143 -2.80 -19.73 1.04
C GLY A 143 -3.23 -18.35 0.60
N VAL A 144 -2.39 -17.31 0.78
CA VAL A 144 -2.64 -16.01 0.14
C VAL A 144 -2.44 -16.16 -1.36
N GLU A 145 -3.38 -15.65 -2.15
CA GLU A 145 -3.35 -15.80 -3.60
C GLU A 145 -2.14 -15.09 -4.22
N SER A 146 -1.33 -15.81 -5.01
CA SER A 146 -0.09 -15.30 -5.60
C SER A 146 -0.28 -14.08 -6.50
N ALA A 147 -1.43 -13.97 -7.19
CA ALA A 147 -1.76 -12.84 -8.06
C ALA A 147 -1.86 -11.50 -7.30
N ARG A 148 -2.14 -11.56 -6.00
CA ARG A 148 -2.23 -10.39 -5.12
C ARG A 148 -0.88 -9.96 -4.53
N LEU A 149 0.14 -10.82 -4.61
CA LEU A 149 1.41 -10.65 -3.92
C LEU A 149 2.47 -10.04 -4.83
N SER A 150 3.19 -9.05 -4.32
CA SER A 150 4.40 -8.53 -4.95
C SER A 150 5.52 -8.32 -3.92
N SER A 151 6.78 -8.31 -4.38
CA SER A 151 7.94 -8.07 -3.52
C SER A 151 8.87 -7.03 -4.13
N VAL A 152 9.35 -6.09 -3.31
CA VAL A 152 10.24 -5.00 -3.72
C VAL A 152 11.39 -4.88 -2.73
N GLY A 153 12.61 -4.75 -3.22
CA GLY A 153 13.78 -4.43 -2.40
C GLY A 153 14.24 -3.00 -2.68
N PHE A 154 14.43 -2.21 -1.64
CA PHE A 154 14.89 -0.82 -1.75
C PHE A 154 16.34 -0.63 -1.26
N GLY A 155 16.99 -1.67 -0.73
CA GLY A 155 18.31 -1.52 -0.12
C GLY A 155 18.32 -0.43 0.95
N GLU A 156 19.36 0.41 0.94
CA GLU A 156 19.56 1.55 1.87
C GLU A 156 18.96 2.86 1.38
N THR A 157 18.26 2.90 0.24
CA THR A 157 17.89 4.14 -0.47
C THR A 157 16.75 4.93 0.16
N ARG A 158 15.99 4.32 1.07
CA ARG A 158 14.83 4.95 1.74
C ARG A 158 14.93 4.87 3.26
N PRO A 159 15.87 5.59 3.88
CA PRO A 159 16.02 5.60 5.34
C PRO A 159 14.88 6.40 5.98
N ILE A 160 14.31 5.87 7.07
CA ILE A 160 13.35 6.57 7.94
C ILE A 160 13.99 7.14 9.20
N SER A 161 15.27 6.85 9.42
CA SER A 161 16.02 7.35 10.55
C SER A 161 17.49 7.59 10.16
N ILE A 162 18.23 8.33 11.01
CA ILE A 162 19.64 8.64 10.76
C ILE A 162 20.50 7.38 10.88
N ASN A 163 21.35 7.13 9.90
CA ASN A 163 22.25 5.97 9.87
C ASN A 163 23.49 6.11 10.78
N SER A 164 23.73 7.29 11.36
CA SER A 164 24.89 7.52 12.23
C SER A 164 24.81 6.85 13.60
N SER A 165 23.61 6.47 14.04
CA SER A 165 23.39 5.74 15.30
C SER A 165 22.92 4.31 15.05
N GLU A 166 23.24 3.37 15.97
CA GLU A 166 22.76 1.99 15.87
C GLU A 166 21.23 1.93 15.97
N GLN A 167 20.62 2.74 16.82
CA GLN A 167 19.17 2.82 16.94
C GLN A 167 18.52 3.28 15.62
N GLY A 168 19.11 4.26 14.94
CA GLY A 168 18.61 4.72 13.64
C GLY A 168 18.78 3.67 12.55
N ARG A 169 19.93 2.99 12.52
CA ARG A 169 20.14 1.85 11.60
C ARG A 169 19.16 0.71 11.86
N ALA A 170 18.88 0.37 13.13
CA ALA A 170 17.92 -0.65 13.49
C ALA A 170 16.51 -0.35 12.97
N ARG A 171 16.09 0.93 12.97
CA ARG A 171 14.81 1.35 12.37
C ARG A 171 14.82 1.26 10.84
N ASN A 172 15.96 1.51 10.21
CA ASN A 172 16.10 1.41 8.76
C ASN A 172 16.05 -0.05 8.28
N ARG A 173 16.60 -1.00 9.07
CA ARG A 173 16.51 -2.44 8.80
C ARG A 173 15.09 -2.95 9.09
N ARG A 174 14.20 -2.86 8.12
CA ARG A 174 12.78 -3.23 8.25
C ARG A 174 12.26 -3.98 7.04
N VAL A 175 11.16 -4.68 7.25
CA VAL A 175 10.28 -5.17 6.19
C VAL A 175 8.92 -4.55 6.41
N VAL A 176 8.30 -4.05 5.35
CA VAL A 176 6.97 -3.46 5.37
C VAL A 176 6.05 -4.30 4.53
N VAL A 177 4.90 -4.66 5.08
CA VAL A 177 3.81 -5.28 4.33
C VAL A 177 2.76 -4.20 4.09
N VAL A 178 2.61 -3.81 2.83
CA VAL A 178 1.66 -2.78 2.39
C VAL A 178 0.42 -3.48 1.85
N ILE A 179 -0.73 -3.20 2.45
CA ILE A 179 -2.04 -3.71 2.05
C ILE A 179 -2.79 -2.54 1.44
N MET A 180 -3.09 -2.62 0.14
CA MET A 180 -3.73 -1.54 -0.60
C MET A 180 -5.25 -1.60 -0.44
N ALA A 181 -5.93 -0.44 -0.35
CA ALA A 181 -7.37 -0.38 -0.48
C ALA A 181 -7.79 -0.95 -1.85
N GLU A 182 -8.93 -1.62 -1.89
CA GLU A 182 -9.54 -2.06 -3.12
C GLU A 182 -10.28 -0.85 -3.73
N LEU A 183 -9.69 -0.22 -4.73
CA LEU A 183 -10.37 0.82 -5.48
C LEU A 183 -11.31 0.15 -6.48
N GLU A 184 -12.63 0.29 -6.31
CA GLU A 184 -13.58 -0.18 -7.31
C GLU A 184 -13.26 0.45 -8.67
N ASP A 185 -12.92 -0.40 -9.65
CA ASP A 185 -12.70 0.00 -11.03
C ASP A 185 -14.03 0.44 -11.66
N GLN A 186 -14.46 1.67 -11.41
CA GLN A 186 -15.60 2.26 -12.12
C GLN A 186 -15.29 2.64 -13.58
N VAL A 187 -14.07 2.37 -14.04
CA VAL A 187 -13.68 2.59 -15.44
C VAL A 187 -13.04 1.31 -15.99
N ALA A 188 -13.82 0.53 -16.70
CA ALA A 188 -13.32 -0.61 -17.47
C ALA A 188 -12.12 -0.19 -18.35
N GLY A 189 -10.90 -0.56 -17.96
CA GLY A 189 -9.72 -0.45 -18.82
C GLY A 189 -8.47 0.22 -18.26
N GLN A 190 -8.47 0.78 -17.05
CA GLN A 190 -7.23 1.31 -16.46
C GLN A 190 -6.94 0.63 -15.12
N SER A 191 -5.76 0.03 -15.03
CA SER A 191 -5.28 -0.64 -13.81
C SER A 191 -5.28 0.34 -12.63
N GLY A 192 -5.85 -0.04 -11.48
CA GLY A 192 -5.98 0.79 -10.27
C GLY A 192 -4.65 1.43 -9.80
N SER A 193 -3.51 0.79 -10.14
CA SER A 193 -2.17 1.34 -9.89
C SER A 193 -1.89 2.68 -10.59
N LEU A 194 -2.49 2.94 -11.76
CA LEU A 194 -2.29 4.19 -12.49
C LEU A 194 -3.08 5.35 -11.86
N ARG A 195 -4.27 5.06 -11.33
CA ARG A 195 -5.11 6.06 -10.68
C ARG A 195 -4.54 6.52 -9.34
N LEU A 196 -3.95 5.60 -8.57
CA LEU A 196 -3.26 5.95 -7.32
C LEU A 196 -2.07 6.89 -7.57
N ILE A 197 -1.29 6.66 -8.64
CA ILE A 197 -0.18 7.52 -9.04
C ILE A 197 -0.69 8.91 -9.41
N GLU A 198 -1.83 9.02 -10.07
CA GLU A 198 -2.44 10.30 -10.46
C GLU A 198 -2.94 11.08 -9.23
N LEU A 199 -3.61 10.43 -8.28
CA LEU A 199 -4.08 11.03 -7.03
C LEU A 199 -2.92 11.52 -6.15
N LEU A 200 -1.83 10.76 -6.05
CA LEU A 200 -0.63 11.17 -5.33
C LEU A 200 0.06 12.37 -5.96
N ARG A 201 0.01 12.54 -7.31
CA ARG A 201 0.51 13.73 -8.01
C ARG A 201 -0.33 14.97 -7.70
N GLN A 202 -1.65 14.87 -7.72
CA GLN A 202 -2.54 16.00 -7.45
C GLN A 202 -2.43 16.52 -6.02
N GLY A 203 -2.12 15.64 -5.05
CA GLY A 203 -1.90 16.03 -3.64
C GLY A 203 -0.59 16.79 -3.40
N GLN A 204 0.40 16.72 -4.30
CA GLN A 204 1.67 17.43 -4.17
C GLN A 204 1.65 18.84 -4.79
N ASP A 205 0.72 19.13 -5.69
CA ASP A 205 0.61 20.43 -6.38
C ASP A 205 -0.24 21.46 -5.60
N SER A 206 -0.76 21.09 -4.42
CA SER A 206 -1.66 21.93 -3.59
C SER A 206 -1.03 22.47 -2.31
N ASN A 207 0.32 22.45 -2.19
CA ASN A 207 1.02 22.96 -0.99
C ASN A 207 2.06 24.03 -1.33
#